data_c0ace1d94efcf1d90764e9b70c44d506
#
_entry.id   c0ace1d94efcf1d90764e9b70c44d506
#
_cell.length_a   1.000
_cell.length_b   1.000
_cell.length_c   1.000
_cell.angle_alpha   90.00
_cell.angle_beta   90.00
_cell.angle_gamma   90.00
#
_symmetry.space_group_name_H-M   'P 1'
#
loop_
_entity.id
_entity.type
_entity.pdbx_description
1 polymer ?
#
loop_
_entity_poly.entity_id
_entity_poly.type
_entity_poly.pdbx_seq_one_letter_code
_entity_poly.pdbx_strand_id
1 'polypeptide(L)'
;MSAILGLALGLLLSGCSQSPSTPKYDPDLIFGYDKTLPLSPQETPAEETADYRVIKVTYRSARDQRVPALLILPKQPREEKLPCVILMHGLGSDKRMFQMLWGALTKAGYALFAIDAQYHGERKPSDDIPFFGMYPYRARDALIQTVIDLRRAVDYLQTRKEIDPDRIGYIGASMGGIIGAMFAGVDERVKAPILLVAGGDWKILMEKSTLSMWRDAARNNPQQMQEALRVMDVVDPVHWVGRIAPRPVLFINGDADDVVPVESNKALHNAAGEPKKVVWYKGGHVPPPTDWLTVVGEVTNWLNTHLQGKPTARGWRDYLPRLGSWRAFTEWLALAAPAVAAFFREFAATVYGYLSPRTQ
;
A
#
# COMPACT_ATOMS: atom_id res chain seq x y z
N MET A 1 -65.50 19.40 -34.69
CA MET A 1 -65.33 18.06 -34.08
C MET A 1 -64.06 17.46 -34.71
N SER A 2 -62.93 17.58 -34.07
CA SER A 2 -61.69 17.01 -34.56
C SER A 2 -60.87 16.61 -33.33
N ALA A 3 -60.67 15.30 -33.18
CA ALA A 3 -59.90 14.69 -32.10
C ALA A 3 -58.40 14.81 -32.45
N ILE A 4 -57.60 15.38 -31.55
CA ILE A 4 -56.14 15.40 -31.62
C ILE A 4 -55.62 14.25 -30.79
N LEU A 5 -55.02 13.25 -31.45
CA LEU A 5 -54.29 12.14 -30.84
C LEU A 5 -52.88 12.62 -30.45
N GLY A 6 -52.61 12.70 -29.18
CA GLY A 6 -51.26 12.95 -28.67
C GLY A 6 -50.45 11.65 -28.59
N LEU A 7 -49.39 11.56 -29.40
CA LEU A 7 -48.37 10.48 -29.29
C LEU A 7 -47.40 10.83 -28.19
N ALA A 8 -47.44 10.10 -27.08
CA ALA A 8 -46.40 10.15 -26.06
C ALA A 8 -45.23 9.24 -26.49
N LEU A 9 -44.12 9.83 -26.86
CA LEU A 9 -42.86 9.14 -27.19
C LEU A 9 -42.11 8.84 -25.88
N GLY A 10 -42.24 7.60 -25.41
CA GLY A 10 -41.50 7.11 -24.27
C GLY A 10 -40.05 6.86 -24.63
N LEU A 11 -39.15 7.72 -24.16
CA LEU A 11 -37.70 7.48 -24.18
C LEU A 11 -37.37 6.38 -23.18
N LEU A 12 -37.20 5.15 -23.67
CA LEU A 12 -36.57 4.07 -22.93
C LEU A 12 -35.08 4.38 -22.87
N LEU A 13 -34.64 4.92 -21.75
CA LEU A 13 -33.24 4.96 -21.37
C LEU A 13 -32.80 3.52 -21.08
N SER A 14 -32.27 2.82 -22.07
CA SER A 14 -31.56 1.58 -21.92
C SER A 14 -30.27 1.87 -21.13
N GLY A 15 -30.33 1.79 -19.80
CA GLY A 15 -29.15 1.70 -18.97
C GLY A 15 -28.40 0.43 -19.36
N CYS A 16 -27.29 0.55 -20.08
CA CYS A 16 -26.32 -0.54 -20.20
C CYS A 16 -25.78 -0.87 -18.80
N SER A 17 -26.45 -1.80 -18.11
CA SER A 17 -25.84 -2.53 -17.01
C SER A 17 -24.74 -3.40 -17.63
N GLN A 18 -23.49 -2.95 -17.55
CA GLN A 18 -22.38 -3.82 -17.84
C GLN A 18 -22.47 -4.98 -16.83
N SER A 19 -22.76 -6.17 -17.32
CA SER A 19 -22.63 -7.38 -16.53
C SER A 19 -21.22 -7.42 -15.96
N PRO A 20 -21.02 -7.73 -14.66
CA PRO A 20 -19.69 -7.84 -14.11
C PRO A 20 -18.93 -8.89 -14.93
N SER A 21 -17.86 -8.47 -15.59
CA SER A 21 -16.98 -9.37 -16.34
C SER A 21 -16.47 -10.45 -15.37
N THR A 22 -16.54 -11.70 -15.80
CA THR A 22 -15.95 -12.81 -15.04
C THR A 22 -14.50 -12.45 -14.70
N PRO A 23 -14.09 -12.55 -13.41
CA PRO A 23 -12.73 -12.23 -13.02
C PRO A 23 -11.72 -13.05 -13.83
N LYS A 24 -10.67 -12.39 -14.35
CA LYS A 24 -9.64 -13.05 -15.17
C LYS A 24 -8.94 -14.18 -14.41
N TYR A 25 -8.81 -14.05 -13.10
CA TYR A 25 -8.12 -14.99 -12.24
C TYR A 25 -8.92 -15.28 -10.97
N ASP A 26 -8.84 -16.54 -10.53
CA ASP A 26 -9.40 -16.97 -9.24
C ASP A 26 -8.41 -16.62 -8.11
N PRO A 27 -8.83 -15.80 -7.12
CA PRO A 27 -7.96 -15.42 -6.00
C PRO A 27 -7.54 -16.58 -5.13
N ASP A 28 -8.35 -17.60 -4.97
CA ASP A 28 -8.02 -18.75 -4.12
C ASP A 28 -7.00 -19.67 -4.77
N LEU A 29 -6.96 -19.73 -6.11
CA LEU A 29 -5.91 -20.44 -6.83
C LEU A 29 -4.56 -19.72 -6.74
N ILE A 30 -4.55 -18.39 -6.71
CA ILE A 30 -3.31 -17.59 -6.76
C ILE A 30 -2.81 -17.27 -5.34
N PHE A 31 -3.69 -16.77 -4.47
CA PHE A 31 -3.36 -16.26 -3.14
C PHE A 31 -3.97 -17.10 -2.00
N GLY A 32 -4.52 -18.27 -2.33
CA GLY A 32 -5.07 -19.18 -1.34
C GLY A 32 -3.99 -19.80 -0.45
N TYR A 33 -4.37 -20.11 0.78
CA TYR A 33 -3.54 -20.82 1.74
C TYR A 33 -4.41 -21.63 2.70
N ASP A 34 -3.83 -22.64 3.31
CA ASP A 34 -4.51 -23.42 4.36
C ASP A 34 -4.64 -22.59 5.64
N LYS A 35 -5.88 -22.19 5.96
CA LYS A 35 -6.19 -21.39 7.14
C LYS A 35 -6.03 -22.18 8.46
N THR A 36 -5.95 -23.50 8.39
CA THR A 36 -5.75 -24.37 9.58
C THR A 36 -4.30 -24.42 10.02
N LEU A 37 -3.34 -23.99 9.17
CA LEU A 37 -1.93 -23.91 9.54
C LEU A 37 -1.74 -22.99 10.77
N PRO A 38 -1.12 -23.49 11.86
CA PRO A 38 -0.91 -22.69 13.05
C PRO A 38 0.04 -21.52 12.74
N LEU A 39 -0.28 -20.34 13.26
CA LEU A 39 0.57 -19.14 13.13
C LEU A 39 1.88 -19.28 13.91
N SER A 40 1.88 -20.00 15.02
CA SER A 40 3.02 -20.21 15.91
C SER A 40 3.85 -18.94 16.13
N PRO A 41 3.25 -17.83 16.58
CA PRO A 41 3.94 -16.56 16.71
C PRO A 41 5.01 -16.63 17.78
N GLN A 42 6.16 -16.01 17.48
CA GLN A 42 7.21 -15.74 18.44
C GLN A 42 7.26 -14.22 18.64
N GLU A 43 7.17 -13.78 19.88
CA GLU A 43 7.11 -12.38 20.24
C GLU A 43 8.20 -12.04 21.25
N THR A 44 8.94 -10.97 20.98
CA THR A 44 9.96 -10.44 21.90
C THR A 44 9.88 -8.93 21.97
N PRO A 45 9.97 -8.31 23.16
CA PRO A 45 10.12 -6.86 23.27
C PRO A 45 11.36 -6.41 22.50
N ALA A 46 11.23 -5.33 21.70
CA ALA A 46 12.31 -4.82 20.86
C ALA A 46 12.71 -3.39 21.21
N GLU A 47 11.74 -2.50 21.38
CA GLU A 47 11.97 -1.08 21.58
C GLU A 47 10.84 -0.47 22.43
N GLU A 48 11.17 0.49 23.27
CA GLU A 48 10.19 1.23 24.05
C GLU A 48 10.56 2.71 24.08
N THR A 49 9.58 3.56 23.81
CA THR A 49 9.70 5.02 23.86
C THR A 49 8.70 5.60 24.87
N ALA A 50 8.62 6.91 25.00
CA ALA A 50 7.59 7.56 25.81
C ALA A 50 6.17 7.29 25.29
N ASP A 51 6.00 7.13 23.99
CA ASP A 51 4.70 7.12 23.29
C ASP A 51 4.22 5.71 22.92
N TYR A 52 5.14 4.80 22.59
CA TYR A 52 4.83 3.47 22.08
C TYR A 52 5.84 2.41 22.51
N ARG A 53 5.43 1.16 22.40
CA ARG A 53 6.31 -0.02 22.52
C ARG A 53 6.30 -0.82 21.21
N VAL A 54 7.43 -1.39 20.87
CA VAL A 54 7.64 -2.24 19.70
C VAL A 54 7.86 -3.68 20.14
N ILE A 55 7.12 -4.58 19.56
CA ILE A 55 7.27 -6.03 19.73
C ILE A 55 7.75 -6.59 18.40
N LYS A 56 8.90 -7.26 18.42
CA LYS A 56 9.34 -8.07 17.28
C LYS A 56 8.49 -9.33 17.25
N VAL A 57 7.89 -9.58 16.10
CA VAL A 57 7.01 -10.73 15.86
C VAL A 57 7.60 -11.55 14.72
N THR A 58 7.58 -12.86 14.86
CA THR A 58 7.78 -13.78 13.74
C THR A 58 6.64 -14.77 13.74
N TYR A 59 5.91 -14.87 12.63
CA TYR A 59 4.80 -15.80 12.50
C TYR A 59 4.98 -16.73 11.30
N ARG A 60 4.36 -17.91 11.36
CA ARG A 60 4.39 -18.87 10.27
C ARG A 60 3.38 -18.50 9.20
N SER A 61 3.82 -18.52 7.97
CA SER A 61 2.99 -18.34 6.78
C SER A 61 2.94 -19.63 5.94
N ALA A 62 2.23 -19.59 4.83
CA ALA A 62 2.15 -20.71 3.90
C ALA A 62 3.53 -21.03 3.30
N ARG A 63 3.67 -22.24 2.72
CA ARG A 63 4.92 -22.71 2.08
C ARG A 63 6.13 -22.66 3.00
N ASP A 64 5.93 -23.01 4.28
CA ASP A 64 6.96 -23.01 5.35
C ASP A 64 7.68 -21.69 5.57
N GLN A 65 7.11 -20.58 5.12
CA GLN A 65 7.70 -19.27 5.33
C GLN A 65 7.51 -18.80 6.78
N ARG A 66 8.55 -18.13 7.32
CA ARG A 66 8.47 -17.33 8.53
C ARG A 66 8.58 -15.86 8.17
N VAL A 67 7.67 -15.07 8.70
CA VAL A 67 7.55 -13.65 8.36
C VAL A 67 8.00 -12.81 9.54
N PRO A 68 9.12 -12.10 9.41
CA PRO A 68 9.54 -11.10 10.39
C PRO A 68 8.64 -9.88 10.31
N ALA A 69 8.18 -9.44 11.48
CA ALA A 69 7.26 -8.31 11.62
C ALA A 69 7.57 -7.47 12.86
N LEU A 70 7.00 -6.28 12.91
CA LEU A 70 6.97 -5.41 14.08
C LEU A 70 5.52 -5.07 14.40
N LEU A 71 5.12 -5.29 15.65
CA LEU A 71 3.87 -4.78 16.21
C LEU A 71 4.18 -3.59 17.09
N ILE A 72 3.63 -2.42 16.75
CA ILE A 72 3.83 -1.17 17.45
C ILE A 72 2.53 -0.79 18.16
N LEU A 73 2.55 -0.72 19.46
CA LEU A 73 1.38 -0.44 20.29
C LEU A 73 1.57 0.86 21.07
N PRO A 74 0.55 1.74 21.12
CA PRO A 74 0.60 2.92 21.98
C PRO A 74 0.71 2.53 23.46
N LYS A 75 1.48 3.28 24.24
CA LYS A 75 1.59 3.06 25.70
C LYS A 75 0.35 3.53 26.45
N GLN A 76 -0.34 4.51 25.92
CA GLN A 76 -1.60 5.03 26.44
C GLN A 76 -2.70 4.81 25.41
N PRO A 77 -3.26 3.58 25.33
CA PRO A 77 -4.32 3.29 24.39
C PRO A 77 -5.59 4.08 24.75
N ARG A 78 -6.27 4.61 23.73
CA ARG A 78 -7.52 5.37 23.91
C ARG A 78 -8.75 4.49 24.01
N GLU A 79 -8.63 3.25 23.59
CA GLU A 79 -9.69 2.24 23.50
C GLU A 79 -9.12 0.88 23.95
N GLU A 80 -9.98 -0.01 24.41
CA GLU A 80 -9.58 -1.38 24.77
C GLU A 80 -9.10 -2.17 23.53
N LYS A 81 -9.79 -2.00 22.40
CA LYS A 81 -9.42 -2.60 21.12
C LYS A 81 -9.10 -1.51 20.10
N LEU A 82 -7.90 -1.52 19.59
CA LEU A 82 -7.37 -0.48 18.72
C LEU A 82 -7.58 -0.81 17.25
N PRO A 83 -7.93 0.17 16.41
CA PRO A 83 -7.75 0.03 14.97
C PRO A 83 -6.28 -0.21 14.65
N CYS A 84 -6.00 -1.10 13.70
CA CYS A 84 -4.62 -1.43 13.33
C CYS A 84 -4.35 -1.07 11.87
N VAL A 85 -3.18 -0.47 11.60
CA VAL A 85 -2.74 -0.15 10.25
C VAL A 85 -1.54 -1.04 9.89
N ILE A 86 -1.70 -1.84 8.85
CA ILE A 86 -0.61 -2.62 8.27
C ILE A 86 0.21 -1.71 7.38
N LEU A 87 1.52 -1.70 7.56
CA LEU A 87 2.49 -0.87 6.84
C LEU A 87 3.34 -1.75 5.93
N MET A 88 3.41 -1.40 4.64
CA MET A 88 4.17 -2.16 3.65
C MET A 88 5.15 -1.28 2.89
N HIS A 89 6.42 -1.62 3.00
CA HIS A 89 7.53 -0.86 2.44
C HIS A 89 7.65 -0.95 0.91
N GLY A 90 8.42 -0.03 0.33
CA GLY A 90 8.81 -0.04 -1.08
C GLY A 90 9.99 -0.97 -1.39
N LEU A 91 10.32 -1.06 -2.67
CA LEU A 91 11.44 -1.86 -3.18
C LEU A 91 12.75 -1.45 -2.50
N GLY A 92 13.52 -2.44 -2.06
CA GLY A 92 14.83 -2.24 -1.43
C GLY A 92 14.84 -1.75 0.01
N SER A 93 13.65 -1.53 0.61
CA SER A 93 13.49 -1.13 2.00
C SER A 93 13.07 -2.31 2.89
N ASP A 94 12.63 -2.05 4.10
CA ASP A 94 12.20 -3.05 5.08
C ASP A 94 11.01 -2.53 5.93
N LYS A 95 10.56 -3.35 6.88
CA LYS A 95 9.45 -3.05 7.80
C LYS A 95 9.61 -1.78 8.65
N ARG A 96 10.80 -1.16 8.69
CA ARG A 96 11.05 0.10 9.40
C ARG A 96 10.84 1.33 8.53
N MET A 97 10.57 1.19 7.24
CA MET A 97 10.41 2.30 6.29
C MET A 97 9.52 3.44 6.83
N PHE A 98 8.44 3.11 7.51
CA PHE A 98 7.50 4.10 8.06
C PHE A 98 7.76 4.45 9.53
N GLN A 99 8.93 4.13 10.09
CA GLN A 99 9.25 4.31 11.53
C GLN A 99 9.03 5.74 12.01
N MET A 100 9.32 6.73 11.18
CA MET A 100 9.11 8.13 11.48
C MET A 100 7.63 8.51 11.76
N LEU A 101 6.69 7.73 11.23
CA LEU A 101 5.25 7.96 11.43
C LEU A 101 4.70 7.25 12.67
N TRP A 102 5.45 6.32 13.27
CA TRP A 102 4.94 5.48 14.37
C TRP A 102 4.46 6.30 15.55
N GLY A 103 5.24 7.30 16.00
CA GLY A 103 4.84 8.16 17.11
C GLY A 103 3.56 8.96 16.83
N ALA A 104 3.41 9.50 15.62
CA ALA A 104 2.23 10.25 15.23
C ALA A 104 0.98 9.35 15.13
N LEU A 105 1.09 8.20 14.50
CA LEU A 105 -0.03 7.28 14.32
C LEU A 105 -0.46 6.62 15.65
N THR A 106 0.50 6.25 16.51
CA THR A 106 0.15 5.69 17.83
C THR A 106 -0.50 6.72 18.74
N LYS A 107 -0.03 7.98 18.73
CA LYS A 107 -0.72 9.10 19.41
C LYS A 107 -2.12 9.36 18.85
N ALA A 108 -2.34 9.12 17.57
CA ALA A 108 -3.66 9.20 16.94
C ALA A 108 -4.60 8.05 17.36
N GLY A 109 -4.06 7.02 18.04
CA GLY A 109 -4.84 5.89 18.57
C GLY A 109 -4.80 4.64 17.71
N TYR A 110 -3.81 4.50 16.82
CA TYR A 110 -3.63 3.30 15.99
C TYR A 110 -2.57 2.36 16.58
N ALA A 111 -2.83 1.06 16.54
CA ALA A 111 -1.78 0.06 16.51
C ALA A 111 -1.21 -0.02 15.09
N LEU A 112 0.07 -0.38 14.95
CA LEU A 112 0.71 -0.53 13.65
C LEU A 112 1.32 -1.91 13.53
N PHE A 113 1.29 -2.47 12.34
CA PHE A 113 1.92 -3.76 12.04
C PHE A 113 2.69 -3.67 10.74
N ALA A 114 3.99 -3.96 10.77
CA ALA A 114 4.85 -3.85 9.59
C ALA A 114 5.56 -5.18 9.35
N ILE A 115 5.61 -5.66 8.11
CA ILE A 115 6.31 -6.90 7.73
C ILE A 115 7.42 -6.63 6.73
N ASP A 116 8.39 -7.54 6.66
CA ASP A 116 9.32 -7.62 5.53
C ASP A 116 8.70 -8.42 4.39
N ALA A 117 8.64 -7.83 3.19
CA ALA A 117 8.28 -8.55 1.97
C ALA A 117 9.27 -9.68 1.69
N GLN A 118 8.85 -10.64 0.87
CA GLN A 118 9.76 -11.69 0.39
C GLN A 118 11.00 -11.05 -0.25
N TYR A 119 12.18 -11.54 0.11
CA TYR A 119 13.50 -11.06 -0.32
C TYR A 119 13.87 -9.65 0.14
N HIS A 120 13.23 -9.12 1.17
CA HIS A 120 13.55 -7.81 1.76
C HIS A 120 13.83 -7.93 3.27
N GLY A 121 14.48 -6.91 3.83
CA GLY A 121 14.77 -6.84 5.25
C GLY A 121 15.48 -8.09 5.78
N GLU A 122 14.94 -8.72 6.83
CA GLU A 122 15.49 -9.96 7.43
C GLU A 122 15.28 -11.19 6.52
N ARG A 123 14.54 -11.06 5.42
CA ARG A 123 14.31 -12.13 4.43
C ARG A 123 15.17 -11.95 3.17
N LYS A 124 16.07 -10.95 3.17
CA LYS A 124 16.97 -10.72 2.04
C LYS A 124 17.92 -11.92 1.89
N PRO A 125 17.96 -12.56 0.71
CA PRO A 125 18.90 -13.65 0.48
C PRO A 125 20.35 -13.13 0.43
N SER A 126 21.30 -14.04 0.56
CA SER A 126 22.74 -13.74 0.43
C SER A 126 23.18 -13.48 -1.00
N ASP A 127 22.35 -13.87 -1.99
CA ASP A 127 22.61 -13.59 -3.40
C ASP A 127 22.25 -12.13 -3.74
N ASP A 128 22.95 -11.54 -4.69
CA ASP A 128 22.67 -10.19 -5.18
C ASP A 128 21.64 -10.16 -6.32
N ILE A 129 20.80 -11.20 -6.41
CA ILE A 129 19.78 -11.28 -7.45
C ILE A 129 18.70 -10.21 -7.19
N PRO A 130 18.47 -9.29 -8.13
CA PRO A 130 17.44 -8.27 -7.99
C PRO A 130 16.05 -8.88 -7.81
N PHE A 131 15.19 -8.22 -7.04
CA PHE A 131 13.78 -8.61 -6.87
C PHE A 131 13.04 -8.65 -8.21
N PHE A 132 13.16 -7.59 -8.96
CA PHE A 132 12.70 -7.51 -10.36
C PHE A 132 13.88 -7.64 -11.32
N GLY A 133 13.65 -8.11 -12.55
CA GLY A 133 14.65 -8.19 -13.60
C GLY A 133 14.58 -9.48 -14.41
N MET A 134 15.72 -10.13 -14.60
CA MET A 134 15.88 -11.30 -15.49
C MET A 134 15.07 -12.55 -15.08
N TYR A 135 14.55 -12.59 -13.85
CA TYR A 135 13.85 -13.76 -13.30
C TYR A 135 12.37 -13.43 -12.97
N PRO A 136 11.49 -13.29 -13.98
CA PRO A 136 10.11 -12.87 -13.76
C PRO A 136 9.32 -13.86 -12.88
N TYR A 137 9.62 -15.16 -12.94
CA TYR A 137 9.01 -16.17 -12.07
C TYR A 137 9.32 -15.91 -10.60
N ARG A 138 10.59 -15.56 -10.29
CA ARG A 138 11.00 -15.21 -8.92
C ARG A 138 10.22 -14.00 -8.38
N ALA A 139 10.10 -12.95 -9.19
CA ALA A 139 9.35 -11.74 -8.83
C ALA A 139 7.86 -12.04 -8.63
N ARG A 140 7.24 -12.76 -9.57
CA ARG A 140 5.85 -13.20 -9.47
C ARG A 140 5.59 -13.97 -8.17
N ASP A 141 6.40 -14.99 -7.91
CA ASP A 141 6.22 -15.89 -6.77
C ASP A 141 6.47 -15.13 -5.44
N ALA A 142 7.40 -14.18 -5.43
CA ALA A 142 7.65 -13.32 -4.28
C ALA A 142 6.48 -12.36 -4.01
N LEU A 143 5.86 -11.79 -5.03
CA LEU A 143 4.66 -10.95 -4.89
C LEU A 143 3.48 -11.79 -4.37
N ILE A 144 3.25 -12.97 -4.93
CA ILE A 144 2.20 -13.90 -4.46
C ILE A 144 2.45 -14.26 -2.99
N GLN A 145 3.68 -14.66 -2.63
CA GLN A 145 4.00 -15.02 -1.26
C GLN A 145 3.80 -13.85 -0.30
N THR A 146 4.20 -12.63 -0.69
CA THR A 146 4.01 -11.44 0.16
C THR A 146 2.53 -11.11 0.39
N VAL A 147 1.67 -11.28 -0.62
CA VAL A 147 0.21 -11.13 -0.44
C VAL A 147 -0.33 -12.18 0.53
N ILE A 148 0.10 -13.44 0.41
CA ILE A 148 -0.27 -14.50 1.36
C ILE A 148 0.22 -14.17 2.78
N ASP A 149 1.44 -13.66 2.91
CA ASP A 149 2.02 -13.27 4.20
C ASP A 149 1.22 -12.13 4.86
N LEU A 150 0.75 -11.16 4.07
CA LEU A 150 -0.13 -10.09 4.54
C LEU A 150 -1.52 -10.62 4.97
N ARG A 151 -2.09 -11.59 4.26
CA ARG A 151 -3.32 -12.25 4.67
C ARG A 151 -3.13 -13.02 5.99
N ARG A 152 -1.99 -13.69 6.18
CA ARG A 152 -1.59 -14.33 7.44
C ARG A 152 -1.29 -13.33 8.55
N ALA A 153 -0.79 -12.13 8.21
CA ALA A 153 -0.66 -11.02 9.16
C ALA A 153 -2.04 -10.61 9.72
N VAL A 154 -3.07 -10.54 8.88
CA VAL A 154 -4.44 -10.29 9.34
C VAL A 154 -4.92 -11.42 10.26
N ASP A 155 -4.64 -12.70 9.93
CA ASP A 155 -4.98 -13.83 10.81
C ASP A 155 -4.31 -13.66 12.19
N TYR A 156 -3.04 -13.26 12.23
CA TYR A 156 -2.33 -12.99 13.48
C TYR A 156 -2.97 -11.82 14.25
N LEU A 157 -3.26 -10.70 13.58
CA LEU A 157 -3.87 -9.53 14.21
C LEU A 157 -5.24 -9.86 14.82
N GLN A 158 -6.02 -10.74 14.20
CA GLN A 158 -7.30 -11.21 14.74
C GLN A 158 -7.16 -12.05 16.02
N THR A 159 -5.98 -12.61 16.31
CA THR A 159 -5.71 -13.31 17.59
C THR A 159 -5.36 -12.36 18.73
N ARG A 160 -5.09 -11.09 18.44
CA ARG A 160 -4.63 -10.10 19.42
C ARG A 160 -5.81 -9.46 20.14
N LYS A 161 -5.80 -9.53 21.45
CA LYS A 161 -6.85 -8.91 22.29
C LYS A 161 -6.89 -7.39 22.20
N GLU A 162 -5.72 -6.77 21.92
CA GLU A 162 -5.58 -5.31 21.83
C GLU A 162 -6.05 -4.76 20.48
N ILE A 163 -6.30 -5.62 19.47
CA ILE A 163 -6.64 -5.20 18.10
C ILE A 163 -8.13 -5.43 17.83
N ASP A 164 -8.74 -4.45 17.20
CA ASP A 164 -10.08 -4.59 16.65
C ASP A 164 -10.02 -5.25 15.26
N PRO A 165 -10.51 -6.49 15.11
CA PRO A 165 -10.43 -7.23 13.85
C PRO A 165 -11.23 -6.60 12.71
N ASP A 166 -12.21 -5.74 13.03
CA ASP A 166 -13.06 -5.07 12.04
C ASP A 166 -12.54 -3.70 11.60
N ARG A 167 -11.46 -3.22 12.23
CA ARG A 167 -10.83 -1.93 11.95
C ARG A 167 -9.37 -2.07 11.52
N ILE A 168 -9.12 -2.88 10.48
CA ILE A 168 -7.79 -3.07 9.90
C ILE A 168 -7.66 -2.22 8.64
N GLY A 169 -6.68 -1.30 8.64
CA GLY A 169 -6.27 -0.49 7.49
C GLY A 169 -4.96 -0.96 6.90
N TYR A 170 -4.57 -0.33 5.80
CA TYR A 170 -3.32 -0.61 5.11
C TYR A 170 -2.71 0.66 4.53
N ILE A 171 -1.39 0.80 4.64
CA ILE A 171 -0.61 1.80 3.92
C ILE A 171 0.55 1.10 3.24
N GLY A 172 0.64 1.20 1.92
CA GLY A 172 1.77 0.69 1.17
C GLY A 172 2.32 1.75 0.21
N ALA A 173 3.64 1.82 0.08
CA ALA A 173 4.29 2.76 -0.81
C ALA A 173 5.04 2.05 -1.94
N SER A 174 4.93 2.56 -3.18
CA SER A 174 5.64 2.04 -4.34
C SER A 174 5.34 0.54 -4.54
N MET A 175 6.33 -0.34 -4.48
CA MET A 175 6.11 -1.80 -4.47
C MET A 175 5.06 -2.21 -3.41
N GLY A 176 5.09 -1.60 -2.21
CA GLY A 176 4.08 -1.86 -1.18
C GLY A 176 2.69 -1.41 -1.60
N GLY A 177 2.55 -0.33 -2.36
CA GLY A 177 1.28 0.10 -2.94
C GLY A 177 0.76 -0.86 -4.01
N ILE A 178 1.65 -1.36 -4.87
CA ILE A 178 1.36 -2.39 -5.89
C ILE A 178 0.87 -3.69 -5.22
N ILE A 179 1.60 -4.15 -4.18
CA ILE A 179 1.20 -5.31 -3.36
C ILE A 179 -0.14 -5.06 -2.68
N GLY A 180 -0.34 -3.84 -2.17
CA GLY A 180 -1.58 -3.44 -1.49
C GLY A 180 -2.82 -3.49 -2.36
N ALA A 181 -2.71 -3.18 -3.65
CA ALA A 181 -3.81 -3.30 -4.59
C ALA A 181 -4.27 -4.75 -4.75
N MET A 182 -3.33 -5.70 -4.82
CA MET A 182 -3.63 -7.13 -4.83
C MET A 182 -4.17 -7.60 -3.48
N PHE A 183 -3.45 -7.30 -2.40
CA PHE A 183 -3.79 -7.73 -1.05
C PHE A 183 -5.21 -7.27 -0.64
N ALA A 184 -5.50 -5.97 -0.74
CA ALA A 184 -6.82 -5.45 -0.41
C ALA A 184 -7.91 -5.95 -1.38
N GLY A 185 -7.54 -6.28 -2.63
CA GLY A 185 -8.45 -6.87 -3.60
C GLY A 185 -8.86 -8.32 -3.26
N VAL A 186 -8.05 -9.06 -2.49
CA VAL A 186 -8.31 -10.47 -2.15
C VAL A 186 -8.56 -10.72 -0.66
N ASP A 187 -8.45 -9.70 0.18
CA ASP A 187 -8.74 -9.80 1.61
C ASP A 187 -9.70 -8.69 2.07
N GLU A 188 -10.96 -9.06 2.27
CA GLU A 188 -12.04 -8.14 2.63
C GLU A 188 -11.92 -7.57 4.05
N ARG A 189 -11.04 -8.13 4.88
CA ARG A 189 -10.80 -7.66 6.25
C ARG A 189 -10.04 -6.32 6.27
N VAL A 190 -9.37 -5.95 5.16
CA VAL A 190 -8.74 -4.62 5.00
C VAL A 190 -9.80 -3.59 4.63
N LYS A 191 -10.09 -2.63 5.53
CA LYS A 191 -11.23 -1.71 5.39
C LYS A 191 -10.88 -0.38 4.74
N ALA A 192 -9.65 0.10 4.89
CA ALA A 192 -9.23 1.44 4.43
C ALA A 192 -7.84 1.40 3.80
N PRO A 193 -7.64 0.75 2.64
CA PRO A 193 -6.35 0.74 1.98
C PRO A 193 -5.97 2.11 1.43
N ILE A 194 -4.67 2.46 1.62
CA ILE A 194 -4.00 3.63 1.10
C ILE A 194 -2.81 3.17 0.25
N LEU A 195 -2.82 3.52 -1.02
CA LEU A 195 -1.84 3.11 -2.01
C LEU A 195 -1.05 4.35 -2.46
N LEU A 196 0.16 4.47 -1.92
CA LEU A 196 1.05 5.61 -2.17
C LEU A 196 1.96 5.28 -3.36
N VAL A 197 2.04 6.16 -4.33
CA VAL A 197 2.89 6.06 -5.53
C VAL A 197 2.84 4.67 -6.18
N ALA A 198 1.63 4.12 -6.26
CA ALA A 198 1.35 2.80 -6.78
C ALA A 198 0.90 2.87 -8.23
N GLY A 199 1.26 1.85 -9.00
CA GLY A 199 0.86 1.72 -10.39
C GLY A 199 0.37 0.31 -10.74
N GLY A 200 -0.12 0.14 -11.94
CA GLY A 200 -0.50 -1.12 -12.55
C GLY A 200 -0.19 -1.11 -14.04
N ASP A 201 -0.55 -2.18 -14.73
CA ASP A 201 -0.13 -2.44 -16.10
C ASP A 201 1.40 -2.62 -16.20
N TRP A 202 1.85 -3.87 -16.01
CA TRP A 202 3.28 -4.20 -16.05
C TRP A 202 3.95 -3.77 -17.35
N LYS A 203 3.22 -3.72 -18.47
CA LYS A 203 3.78 -3.27 -19.73
C LYS A 203 4.17 -1.80 -19.68
N ILE A 204 3.25 -0.93 -19.21
CA ILE A 204 3.54 0.50 -19.03
C ILE A 204 4.71 0.68 -18.07
N LEU A 205 4.70 -0.04 -16.95
CA LEU A 205 5.71 0.04 -15.92
C LEU A 205 7.11 -0.36 -16.46
N MET A 206 7.22 -1.48 -17.16
CA MET A 206 8.47 -1.99 -17.70
C MET A 206 9.01 -1.14 -18.86
N GLU A 207 8.13 -0.57 -19.70
CA GLU A 207 8.55 0.25 -20.86
C GLU A 207 8.94 1.68 -20.47
N LYS A 208 8.26 2.29 -19.47
CA LYS A 208 8.37 3.72 -19.18
C LYS A 208 9.10 4.07 -17.89
N SER A 209 9.23 3.13 -16.95
CA SER A 209 9.92 3.38 -15.68
C SER A 209 11.38 3.78 -15.89
N THR A 210 11.86 4.70 -15.05
CA THR A 210 13.30 5.04 -14.98
C THR A 210 14.17 4.00 -14.29
N LEU A 211 13.56 2.93 -13.71
CA LEU A 211 14.31 1.81 -13.16
C LEU A 211 15.06 1.07 -14.27
N SER A 212 16.42 1.12 -14.19
CA SER A 212 17.31 0.61 -15.25
C SER A 212 17.08 -0.86 -15.59
N MET A 213 16.79 -1.68 -14.57
CA MET A 213 16.58 -3.12 -14.73
C MET A 213 15.49 -3.48 -15.74
N TRP A 214 14.46 -2.67 -15.88
CA TRP A 214 13.38 -2.90 -16.83
C TRP A 214 13.68 -2.34 -18.21
N ARG A 215 14.26 -1.13 -18.27
CA ARG A 215 14.64 -0.51 -19.53
C ARG A 215 15.68 -1.32 -20.30
N ASP A 216 16.65 -1.86 -19.56
CA ASP A 216 17.74 -2.65 -20.17
C ASP A 216 17.21 -4.00 -20.69
N ALA A 217 16.32 -4.65 -19.92
CA ALA A 217 15.66 -5.88 -20.36
C ALA A 217 14.79 -5.64 -21.62
N ALA A 218 13.98 -4.58 -21.62
CA ALA A 218 13.10 -4.24 -22.73
C ALA A 218 13.88 -3.91 -24.03
N ARG A 219 15.02 -3.21 -23.90
CA ARG A 219 15.84 -2.81 -25.07
C ARG A 219 16.67 -3.95 -25.63
N ASN A 220 17.22 -4.80 -24.76
CA ASN A 220 18.23 -5.77 -25.15
C ASN A 220 17.64 -7.14 -25.53
N ASN A 221 16.43 -7.48 -25.05
CA ASN A 221 15.79 -8.76 -25.33
C ASN A 221 14.26 -8.67 -25.37
N PRO A 222 13.65 -8.32 -26.52
CA PRO A 222 12.19 -8.22 -26.67
C PRO A 222 11.45 -9.53 -26.35
N GLN A 223 12.04 -10.69 -26.63
CA GLN A 223 11.41 -11.99 -26.34
C GLN A 223 11.36 -12.25 -24.82
N GLN A 224 12.43 -11.92 -24.11
CA GLN A 224 12.46 -12.01 -22.64
C GLN A 224 11.46 -11.04 -22.01
N MET A 225 11.28 -9.86 -22.59
CA MET A 225 10.28 -8.90 -22.16
C MET A 225 8.85 -9.44 -22.33
N GLN A 226 8.53 -10.06 -23.47
CA GLN A 226 7.22 -10.68 -23.68
C GLN A 226 6.97 -11.82 -22.69
N GLU A 227 7.98 -12.66 -22.42
CA GLU A 227 7.86 -13.71 -21.43
C GLU A 227 7.68 -13.14 -20.02
N ALA A 228 8.41 -12.08 -19.65
CA ALA A 228 8.23 -11.39 -18.37
C ALA A 228 6.79 -10.85 -18.21
N LEU A 229 6.25 -10.21 -19.22
CA LEU A 229 4.86 -9.72 -19.21
C LEU A 229 3.86 -10.85 -19.06
N ARG A 230 4.05 -11.97 -19.77
CA ARG A 230 3.19 -13.15 -19.67
C ARG A 230 3.21 -13.76 -18.27
N VAL A 231 4.40 -13.88 -17.67
CA VAL A 231 4.58 -14.44 -16.33
C VAL A 231 4.03 -13.54 -15.24
N MET A 232 4.22 -12.23 -15.38
CA MET A 232 3.81 -11.23 -14.40
C MET A 232 2.33 -10.84 -14.50
N ASP A 233 1.63 -11.19 -15.58
CA ASP A 233 0.24 -10.80 -15.81
C ASP A 233 -0.70 -11.21 -14.65
N VAL A 234 -0.51 -12.40 -14.09
CA VAL A 234 -1.33 -12.90 -12.97
C VAL A 234 -1.20 -12.06 -11.69
N VAL A 235 -0.09 -11.37 -11.53
CA VAL A 235 0.17 -10.45 -10.40
C VAL A 235 0.12 -8.98 -10.85
N ASP A 236 -0.53 -8.68 -11.98
CA ASP A 236 -0.78 -7.30 -12.34
C ASP A 236 -1.88 -6.73 -11.44
N PRO A 237 -1.59 -5.67 -10.67
CA PRO A 237 -2.55 -5.11 -9.73
C PRO A 237 -3.83 -4.60 -10.39
N VAL A 238 -3.84 -4.31 -11.69
CA VAL A 238 -5.06 -3.90 -12.41
C VAL A 238 -6.13 -4.98 -12.43
N HIS A 239 -5.74 -6.26 -12.33
CA HIS A 239 -6.71 -7.37 -12.27
C HIS A 239 -7.36 -7.54 -10.89
N TRP A 240 -6.79 -6.92 -9.87
CA TRP A 240 -7.15 -7.15 -8.47
C TRP A 240 -7.79 -5.94 -7.79
N VAL A 241 -7.32 -4.73 -8.11
CA VAL A 241 -7.72 -3.48 -7.44
C VAL A 241 -9.22 -3.21 -7.51
N GLY A 242 -9.90 -3.59 -8.59
CA GLY A 242 -11.34 -3.45 -8.76
C GLY A 242 -12.16 -4.24 -7.74
N ARG A 243 -11.59 -5.30 -7.17
CA ARG A 243 -12.23 -6.14 -6.14
C ARG A 243 -12.23 -5.50 -4.74
N ILE A 244 -11.57 -4.37 -4.56
CA ILE A 244 -11.64 -3.60 -3.30
C ILE A 244 -13.05 -3.08 -3.09
N ALA A 245 -13.72 -2.63 -4.16
CA ALA A 245 -15.10 -2.17 -4.08
C ALA A 245 -16.03 -3.24 -3.47
N PRO A 246 -17.04 -2.85 -2.66
CA PRO A 246 -17.47 -1.48 -2.34
C PRO A 246 -16.69 -0.80 -1.18
N ARG A 247 -15.57 -1.37 -0.72
CA ARG A 247 -14.71 -0.74 0.30
C ARG A 247 -13.96 0.44 -0.32
N PRO A 248 -13.76 1.55 0.44
CA PRO A 248 -13.09 2.73 -0.08
C PRO A 248 -11.59 2.49 -0.25
N VAL A 249 -10.97 3.09 -1.28
CA VAL A 249 -9.52 3.09 -1.52
C VAL A 249 -9.01 4.49 -1.78
N LEU A 250 -7.86 4.84 -1.17
CA LEU A 250 -7.16 6.10 -1.39
C LEU A 250 -5.89 5.86 -2.21
N PHE A 251 -5.73 6.63 -3.28
CA PHE A 251 -4.50 6.72 -4.07
C PHE A 251 -3.86 8.10 -3.86
N ILE A 252 -2.54 8.14 -3.62
CA ILE A 252 -1.76 9.37 -3.56
C ILE A 252 -0.53 9.21 -4.44
N ASN A 253 -0.39 10.03 -5.48
CA ASN A 253 0.66 9.90 -6.48
C ASN A 253 1.27 11.26 -6.83
N GLY A 254 2.53 11.25 -7.30
CA GLY A 254 3.19 12.41 -7.89
C GLY A 254 2.77 12.64 -9.35
N ASP A 255 2.52 13.89 -9.72
CA ASP A 255 2.09 14.22 -11.09
C ASP A 255 3.23 14.21 -12.13
N ALA A 256 4.47 13.99 -11.66
CA ALA A 256 5.67 13.82 -12.47
C ALA A 256 6.47 12.57 -12.05
N ASP A 257 5.79 11.53 -11.55
CA ASP A 257 6.44 10.27 -11.16
C ASP A 257 6.94 9.54 -12.42
N ASP A 258 8.24 9.27 -12.46
CA ASP A 258 8.94 8.56 -13.51
C ASP A 258 9.48 7.19 -13.09
N VAL A 259 9.44 6.90 -11.80
CA VAL A 259 9.76 5.57 -11.23
C VAL A 259 8.57 4.63 -11.37
N VAL A 260 7.39 5.07 -10.93
CA VAL A 260 6.11 4.46 -11.27
C VAL A 260 5.38 5.45 -12.18
N PRO A 261 5.47 5.29 -13.50
CA PRO A 261 5.01 6.29 -14.45
C PRO A 261 3.56 6.71 -14.23
N VAL A 262 3.26 7.98 -14.43
CA VAL A 262 1.91 8.57 -14.25
C VAL A 262 0.85 7.78 -15.02
N GLU A 263 1.17 7.24 -16.18
CA GLU A 263 0.26 6.39 -16.96
C GLU A 263 -0.03 5.07 -16.24
N SER A 264 0.97 4.49 -15.56
CA SER A 264 0.80 3.29 -14.76
C SER A 264 -0.06 3.55 -13.52
N ASN A 265 0.11 4.73 -12.87
CA ASN A 265 -0.80 5.15 -11.78
C ASN A 265 -2.24 5.26 -12.31
N LYS A 266 -2.44 5.94 -13.44
CA LYS A 266 -3.76 6.09 -14.07
C LYS A 266 -4.39 4.77 -14.48
N ALA A 267 -3.60 3.81 -14.98
CA ALA A 267 -4.09 2.47 -15.29
C ALA A 267 -4.66 1.79 -14.05
N LEU A 268 -3.96 1.87 -12.91
CA LEU A 268 -4.43 1.33 -11.64
C LEU A 268 -5.70 2.04 -11.14
N HIS A 269 -5.75 3.39 -11.22
CA HIS A 269 -6.92 4.16 -10.81
C HIS A 269 -8.16 3.82 -11.66
N ASN A 270 -7.99 3.64 -12.96
CA ASN A 270 -9.08 3.30 -13.90
C ASN A 270 -9.62 1.89 -13.66
N ALA A 271 -8.76 0.95 -13.24
CA ALA A 271 -9.16 -0.41 -12.90
C ALA A 271 -9.84 -0.52 -11.53
N ALA A 272 -9.65 0.45 -10.64
CA ALA A 272 -10.27 0.48 -9.31
C ALA A 272 -11.76 0.82 -9.42
N GLY A 273 -12.60 0.07 -8.64
CA GLY A 273 -14.01 0.38 -8.46
C GLY A 273 -14.25 1.54 -7.49
N GLU A 274 -15.52 1.95 -7.37
CA GLU A 274 -15.93 2.98 -6.42
C GLU A 274 -16.34 2.35 -5.06
N PRO A 275 -16.21 3.08 -3.93
CA PRO A 275 -15.70 4.46 -3.83
C PRO A 275 -14.16 4.53 -3.82
N LYS A 276 -13.61 5.45 -4.58
CA LYS A 276 -12.16 5.73 -4.57
C LYS A 276 -11.88 7.22 -4.46
N LYS A 277 -10.74 7.57 -3.85
CA LYS A 277 -10.22 8.94 -3.86
C LYS A 277 -8.82 8.94 -4.47
N VAL A 278 -8.59 9.85 -5.41
CA VAL A 278 -7.28 10.04 -6.05
C VAL A 278 -6.77 11.44 -5.70
N VAL A 279 -5.56 11.50 -5.15
CA VAL A 279 -4.86 12.73 -4.78
C VAL A 279 -3.55 12.78 -5.54
N TRP A 280 -3.27 13.92 -6.18
CA TRP A 280 -2.03 14.19 -6.86
C TRP A 280 -1.27 15.29 -6.11
N TYR A 281 0.01 15.06 -5.79
CA TYR A 281 0.91 16.11 -5.34
C TYR A 281 1.84 16.54 -6.48
N LYS A 282 2.45 17.73 -6.34
CA LYS A 282 3.40 18.26 -7.32
C LYS A 282 4.77 17.63 -7.13
N GLY A 283 5.21 16.79 -8.07
CA GLY A 283 6.54 16.18 -8.00
C GLY A 283 6.61 14.74 -8.50
N GLY A 284 7.77 14.13 -8.30
CA GLY A 284 8.10 12.78 -8.74
C GLY A 284 7.62 11.70 -7.77
N HIS A 285 8.38 10.58 -7.73
CA HIS A 285 8.06 9.42 -6.90
C HIS A 285 8.05 9.70 -5.40
N VAL A 286 8.75 10.74 -4.96
CA VAL A 286 8.82 11.17 -3.57
C VAL A 286 8.18 12.55 -3.46
N PRO A 287 7.20 12.76 -2.55
CA PRO A 287 6.62 14.08 -2.36
C PRO A 287 7.68 15.10 -1.93
N PRO A 288 7.70 16.32 -2.50
CA PRO A 288 8.57 17.36 -2.01
C PRO A 288 8.11 17.81 -0.60
N PRO A 289 9.01 18.43 0.19
CA PRO A 289 8.68 18.89 1.55
C PRO A 289 7.45 19.79 1.61
N THR A 290 7.15 20.55 0.57
CA THR A 290 5.98 21.42 0.46
C THR A 290 4.65 20.68 0.47
N ASP A 291 4.61 19.46 -0.04
CA ASP A 291 3.38 18.67 -0.17
C ASP A 291 3.18 17.64 0.96
N TRP A 292 4.16 17.58 1.86
CA TRP A 292 4.13 16.65 2.99
C TRP A 292 2.90 16.77 3.87
N LEU A 293 2.56 18.01 4.27
CA LEU A 293 1.39 18.25 5.11
C LEU A 293 0.10 17.81 4.40
N THR A 294 0.05 17.96 3.09
CA THR A 294 -1.07 17.47 2.28
C THR A 294 -1.14 15.95 2.31
N VAL A 295 -0.03 15.26 2.03
CA VAL A 295 0.02 13.78 2.02
C VAL A 295 -0.32 13.21 3.40
N VAL A 296 0.35 13.69 4.46
CA VAL A 296 0.09 13.24 5.84
C VAL A 296 -1.34 13.56 6.27
N GLY A 297 -1.84 14.74 5.90
CA GLY A 297 -3.21 15.14 6.15
C GLY A 297 -4.23 14.22 5.49
N GLU A 298 -4.05 13.89 4.21
CA GLU A 298 -4.94 12.98 3.48
C GLU A 298 -4.92 11.57 4.07
N VAL A 299 -3.74 11.03 4.37
CA VAL A 299 -3.58 9.73 5.04
C VAL A 299 -4.30 9.71 6.39
N THR A 300 -4.04 10.71 7.22
CA THR A 300 -4.65 10.79 8.57
C THR A 300 -6.17 10.93 8.50
N ASN A 301 -6.65 11.78 7.60
CA ASN A 301 -8.09 11.97 7.41
C ASN A 301 -8.77 10.69 6.95
N TRP A 302 -8.18 10.00 5.97
CA TRP A 302 -8.69 8.74 5.46
C TRP A 302 -8.82 7.69 6.56
N LEU A 303 -7.75 7.45 7.32
CA LEU A 303 -7.76 6.52 8.42
C LEU A 303 -8.79 6.90 9.51
N ASN A 304 -8.82 8.18 9.90
CA ASN A 304 -9.77 8.67 10.90
C ASN A 304 -11.22 8.47 10.46
N THR A 305 -11.53 8.76 9.20
CA THR A 305 -12.88 8.61 8.65
C THR A 305 -13.29 7.14 8.59
N HIS A 306 -12.43 6.28 8.05
CA HIS A 306 -12.83 4.92 7.72
C HIS A 306 -12.52 3.86 8.79
N LEU A 307 -11.62 4.15 9.75
CA LEU A 307 -11.32 3.22 10.84
C LEU A 307 -11.78 3.71 12.22
N GLN A 308 -11.95 5.03 12.41
CA GLN A 308 -12.38 5.58 13.69
C GLN A 308 -13.77 6.25 13.62
N GLY A 309 -14.42 6.25 12.46
CA GLY A 309 -15.74 6.87 12.27
C GLY A 309 -15.76 8.39 12.51
N LYS A 310 -14.59 9.06 12.47
CA LYS A 310 -14.51 10.49 12.65
C LYS A 310 -14.95 11.23 11.39
N PRO A 311 -15.60 12.39 11.51
CA PRO A 311 -16.03 13.17 10.35
C PRO A 311 -14.82 13.57 9.50
N THR A 312 -15.01 13.57 8.18
CA THR A 312 -14.00 14.02 7.22
C THR A 312 -13.60 15.47 7.50
N ALA A 313 -12.30 15.71 7.63
CA ALA A 313 -11.77 17.06 7.77
C ALA A 313 -12.04 17.89 6.51
N ARG A 314 -12.47 19.15 6.71
CA ARG A 314 -12.85 20.05 5.61
C ARG A 314 -11.73 20.98 5.14
N GLY A 315 -10.56 20.94 5.78
CA GLY A 315 -9.43 21.78 5.42
C GLY A 315 -8.15 21.44 6.19
N TRP A 316 -7.02 21.98 5.75
CA TRP A 316 -5.70 21.71 6.34
C TRP A 316 -5.61 22.04 7.84
N ARG A 317 -6.42 22.99 8.34
CA ARG A 317 -6.49 23.35 9.78
C ARG A 317 -7.05 22.22 10.65
N ASP A 318 -7.88 21.35 10.07
CA ASP A 318 -8.47 20.21 10.79
C ASP A 318 -7.48 19.05 10.91
N TYR A 319 -6.43 19.04 10.06
CA TYR A 319 -5.33 18.04 10.12
C TYR A 319 -4.28 18.38 11.16
N LEU A 320 -4.18 19.67 11.54
CA LEU A 320 -3.27 20.04 12.61
C LEU A 320 -3.75 19.31 13.87
N PRO A 321 -2.88 18.50 14.53
CA PRO A 321 -3.20 18.09 15.89
C PRO A 321 -3.65 19.35 16.61
N ARG A 322 -4.63 19.27 17.50
CA ARG A 322 -5.05 20.39 18.35
C ARG A 322 -3.85 20.76 19.22
N LEU A 323 -2.86 21.34 18.59
CA LEU A 323 -1.70 21.94 19.19
C LEU A 323 -2.25 23.19 19.85
N GLY A 324 -2.34 23.18 21.15
CA GLY A 324 -2.94 24.25 21.92
C GLY A 324 -2.29 25.62 21.75
N SER A 325 -1.25 25.72 20.88
CA SER A 325 -0.60 26.98 20.52
C SER A 325 0.19 26.84 19.21
N TRP A 326 0.37 27.96 18.51
CA TRP A 326 1.27 28.10 17.37
C TRP A 326 2.72 27.68 17.70
N ARG A 327 3.14 27.84 18.95
CA ARG A 327 4.43 27.42 19.46
C ARG A 327 4.59 25.90 19.41
N ALA A 328 3.59 25.14 19.86
CA ALA A 328 3.62 23.67 19.79
C ALA A 328 3.63 23.15 18.34
N PHE A 329 3.03 23.90 17.40
CA PHE A 329 3.11 23.60 15.96
C PHE A 329 4.52 23.83 15.42
N THR A 330 5.16 24.93 15.74
CA THR A 330 6.54 25.22 15.29
C THR A 330 7.56 24.28 15.92
N GLU A 331 7.38 23.88 17.18
CA GLU A 331 8.21 22.88 17.86
C GLU A 331 8.03 21.49 17.22
N TRP A 332 6.80 21.09 16.91
CA TRP A 332 6.52 19.85 16.18
C TRP A 332 7.13 19.89 14.77
N LEU A 333 6.98 20.98 14.05
CA LEU A 333 7.56 21.14 12.71
C LEU A 333 9.10 21.08 12.74
N ALA A 334 9.72 21.69 13.76
CA ALA A 334 11.17 21.66 13.94
C ALA A 334 11.70 20.23 14.25
N LEU A 335 10.93 19.43 14.98
CA LEU A 335 11.27 18.05 15.30
C LEU A 335 10.96 17.07 14.16
N ALA A 336 9.83 17.29 13.49
CA ALA A 336 9.37 16.41 12.41
C ALA A 336 10.11 16.65 11.09
N ALA A 337 10.43 17.89 10.75
CA ALA A 337 11.03 18.22 9.47
C ALA A 337 12.41 17.55 9.21
N PRO A 338 13.35 17.46 10.18
CA PRO A 338 14.62 16.77 9.97
C PRO A 338 14.46 15.25 9.81
N ALA A 339 13.60 14.62 10.61
CA ALA A 339 13.34 13.17 10.53
C ALA A 339 12.65 12.82 9.21
N VAL A 340 11.73 13.65 8.80
CA VAL A 340 11.03 13.62 7.54
C VAL A 340 12.01 13.79 6.37
N ALA A 341 12.87 14.78 6.41
CA ALA A 341 13.92 15.00 5.39
C ALA A 341 14.96 13.85 5.35
N ALA A 342 15.28 13.24 6.50
CA ALA A 342 16.15 12.07 6.57
C ALA A 342 15.50 10.86 5.89
N PHE A 343 14.24 10.57 6.19
CA PHE A 343 13.48 9.49 5.55
C PHE A 343 13.50 9.60 4.02
N PHE A 344 13.24 10.81 3.47
CA PHE A 344 13.24 10.95 2.02
C PHE A 344 14.61 10.88 1.41
N ARG A 345 15.62 11.34 2.11
CA ARG A 345 16.99 11.11 1.66
C ARG A 345 17.31 9.62 1.60
N GLU A 346 16.93 8.84 2.60
CA GLU A 346 17.13 7.39 2.63
C GLU A 346 16.27 6.67 1.60
N PHE A 347 14.99 7.04 1.50
CA PHE A 347 14.09 6.49 0.49
C PHE A 347 14.54 6.87 -0.93
N ALA A 348 14.87 8.15 -1.16
CA ALA A 348 15.42 8.60 -2.42
C ALA A 348 16.76 7.91 -2.73
N ALA A 349 17.68 7.81 -1.77
CA ALA A 349 18.94 7.09 -1.94
C ALA A 349 18.72 5.61 -2.28
N THR A 350 17.74 4.97 -1.66
CA THR A 350 17.35 3.60 -1.98
C THR A 350 16.81 3.50 -3.40
N VAL A 351 15.85 4.35 -3.77
CA VAL A 351 15.27 4.39 -5.12
C VAL A 351 16.32 4.74 -6.16
N TYR A 352 17.13 5.80 -5.92
CA TYR A 352 18.21 6.23 -6.83
C TYR A 352 19.40 5.27 -6.83
N GLY A 353 19.66 4.55 -5.76
CA GLY A 353 20.65 3.48 -5.72
C GLY A 353 20.31 2.33 -6.67
N TYR A 354 19.02 2.06 -6.89
CA TYR A 354 18.55 1.14 -7.94
C TYR A 354 18.60 1.77 -9.35
N LEU A 355 18.65 3.11 -9.46
CA LEU A 355 18.69 3.84 -10.73
C LEU A 355 20.13 4.03 -11.25
N SER A 356 21.13 3.99 -10.37
CA SER A 356 22.53 4.17 -10.75
C SER A 356 23.06 2.89 -11.36
N PRO A 357 23.67 2.93 -12.58
CA PRO A 357 24.40 1.76 -13.08
C PRO A 357 25.50 1.42 -12.07
N ARG A 358 25.50 0.21 -11.54
CA ARG A 358 26.64 -0.32 -10.80
C ARG A 358 27.78 -0.40 -11.80
N THR A 359 28.70 0.55 -11.74
CA THR A 359 30.00 0.43 -12.42
C THR A 359 30.68 -0.81 -11.85
N GLN A 360 30.73 -1.87 -12.63
CA GLN A 360 31.70 -2.96 -12.47
C GLN A 360 33.01 -2.54 -13.08
#